data_d1f500bdd20d6960843ee07815ed54ef
#
_entry.id   d1f500bdd20d6960843ee07815ed54ef
#
_cell.length_a   1.000
_cell.length_b   1.000
_cell.length_c   1.000
_cell.angle_alpha   90.00
_cell.angle_beta   90.00
_cell.angle_gamma   90.00
#
_symmetry.space_group_name_H-M   'P 1'
#
loop_
_entity.id
_entity.type
_entity.pdbx_description
1 polymer ?
#
loop_
_entity_poly.entity_id
_entity_poly.type
_entity_poly.pdbx_seq_one_letter_code
_entity_poly.pdbx_strand_id
1 'polypeptide(L)'
;MSFEWQTEEDSRWDEDVAPPEPPKRARRCWPWWLLLGVVLVGTAVSLVYRQLNQRVETATENVEADLLASYAVLQRAAQSRDENLFGSLISGRDDEWSQAQRDLLNAGLLFGRSGFGLEWVPQVAETAVLSQTFSPELTAAELTTVQNYSLDIGNGLTQTVQLARTDVYRLGADRWLYAPPEPEFWGETQSVTGQLLTATYPARDEEIVQRLAADLEAKLVYLCNTPGYECPPNTQVRLTFSTELDSLLEATFLDAFTRDQGEIGAVWTGDEAIVLPTPTLVGLPQDANGYIAYFRGYAAQM
;
A
#
# COMPACT_ATOMS: atom_id res chain seq x y z
N MET A 1 25.58 -103.19 -65.99
CA MET A 1 25.24 -102.05 -65.15
C MET A 1 25.91 -100.81 -65.76
N SER A 2 25.22 -100.07 -66.61
CA SER A 2 25.76 -98.85 -67.18
C SER A 2 25.15 -97.67 -66.41
N PHE A 3 26.06 -96.86 -65.85
CA PHE A 3 25.74 -95.65 -65.19
C PHE A 3 25.67 -94.54 -66.28
N GLU A 4 24.52 -94.00 -66.50
CA GLU A 4 24.30 -92.83 -67.39
C GLU A 4 24.44 -91.56 -66.52
N TRP A 5 25.51 -90.79 -66.82
CA TRP A 5 25.70 -89.50 -66.23
C TRP A 5 24.80 -88.51 -67.00
N GLN A 6 23.68 -88.05 -66.36
CA GLN A 6 22.99 -86.88 -66.85
C GLN A 6 23.88 -85.64 -66.53
N THR A 7 24.35 -85.07 -67.61
CA THR A 7 25.03 -83.77 -67.55
C THR A 7 24.05 -82.68 -67.25
N GLU A 8 24.44 -81.83 -66.30
CA GLU A 8 23.64 -80.66 -65.85
C GLU A 8 23.58 -79.55 -66.94
N GLU A 9 23.11 -79.85 -68.10
CA GLU A 9 22.77 -78.87 -69.11
C GLU A 9 21.27 -78.68 -69.18
N ASP A 10 20.66 -78.63 -67.98
CA ASP A 10 19.22 -78.29 -67.95
C ASP A 10 19.16 -76.77 -67.82
N SER A 11 18.79 -76.21 -68.97
CA SER A 11 18.61 -74.71 -69.24
C SER A 11 17.53 -74.04 -68.38
N ARG A 12 17.29 -74.59 -67.15
CA ARG A 12 16.37 -74.02 -66.18
C ARG A 12 16.94 -72.99 -65.25
N TRP A 13 18.23 -72.70 -65.35
CA TRP A 13 18.90 -71.70 -64.49
C TRP A 13 18.81 -70.28 -65.04
N ASP A 14 18.28 -70.08 -66.24
CA ASP A 14 18.14 -68.79 -66.88
C ASP A 14 16.72 -68.24 -66.83
N GLU A 15 15.82 -68.77 -65.94
CA GLU A 15 14.68 -68.00 -65.63
C GLU A 15 15.11 -66.77 -64.82
N ASP A 16 15.18 -65.64 -65.50
CA ASP A 16 15.31 -64.33 -64.93
C ASP A 16 14.23 -64.18 -63.85
N VAL A 17 14.60 -64.54 -62.62
CA VAL A 17 13.85 -64.14 -61.46
C VAL A 17 14.06 -62.63 -61.35
N ALA A 18 13.12 -61.86 -61.88
CA ALA A 18 13.09 -60.42 -61.73
C ALA A 18 13.34 -60.11 -60.22
N PRO A 19 14.33 -59.26 -59.92
CA PRO A 19 14.61 -58.93 -58.50
C PRO A 19 13.32 -58.46 -57.85
N PRO A 20 13.00 -58.91 -56.63
CA PRO A 20 11.78 -58.51 -55.93
C PRO A 20 11.72 -56.99 -55.91
N GLU A 21 10.64 -56.44 -56.41
CA GLU A 21 10.38 -54.98 -56.37
C GLU A 21 10.68 -54.51 -54.92
N PRO A 22 11.51 -53.48 -54.74
CA PRO A 22 11.77 -52.97 -53.40
C PRO A 22 10.42 -52.60 -52.76
N PRO A 23 10.16 -52.96 -51.51
CA PRO A 23 8.90 -52.67 -50.88
C PRO A 23 8.66 -51.19 -51.01
N LYS A 24 7.53 -50.78 -51.63
CA LYS A 24 7.08 -49.42 -51.74
C LYS A 24 7.07 -48.87 -50.34
N ARG A 25 8.11 -48.03 -49.98
CA ARG A 25 8.17 -47.32 -48.71
C ARG A 25 6.87 -46.55 -48.57
N ALA A 26 5.93 -47.11 -47.80
CA ALA A 26 4.78 -46.38 -47.35
C ALA A 26 5.30 -45.07 -46.76
N ARG A 27 5.08 -43.96 -47.44
CA ARG A 27 5.41 -42.62 -46.94
C ARG A 27 4.71 -42.52 -45.58
N ARG A 28 5.48 -42.71 -44.53
CA ARG A 28 5.01 -42.66 -43.17
C ARG A 28 4.64 -41.22 -42.87
N CYS A 29 3.41 -40.81 -43.20
CA CYS A 29 2.81 -39.52 -42.91
C CYS A 29 2.57 -39.31 -41.39
N TRP A 30 2.99 -40.28 -40.58
CA TRP A 30 2.83 -40.27 -39.13
C TRP A 30 3.43 -39.03 -38.45
N PRO A 31 4.65 -38.54 -38.77
CA PRO A 31 5.20 -37.39 -38.01
C PRO A 31 4.38 -36.11 -38.22
N TRP A 32 3.69 -35.96 -39.35
CA TRP A 32 2.88 -34.80 -39.62
C TRP A 32 1.60 -34.74 -38.79
N TRP A 33 0.98 -35.89 -38.53
CA TRP A 33 -0.20 -35.97 -37.66
C TRP A 33 0.15 -35.69 -36.18
N LEU A 34 1.32 -36.15 -35.73
CA LEU A 34 1.83 -35.83 -34.39
C LEU A 34 2.13 -34.34 -34.24
N LEU A 35 2.78 -33.71 -35.25
CA LEU A 35 3.03 -32.26 -35.27
C LEU A 35 1.72 -31.46 -35.25
N LEU A 36 0.75 -31.85 -36.06
CA LEU A 36 -0.57 -31.21 -36.09
C LEU A 36 -1.31 -31.36 -34.74
N GLY A 37 -1.22 -32.55 -34.13
CA GLY A 37 -1.74 -32.77 -32.77
C GLY A 37 -1.09 -31.88 -31.70
N VAL A 38 0.23 -31.75 -31.72
CA VAL A 38 0.95 -30.87 -30.80
C VAL A 38 0.57 -29.39 -31.00
N VAL A 39 0.46 -28.95 -32.26
CA VAL A 39 0.02 -27.57 -32.57
C VAL A 39 -1.41 -27.31 -32.10
N LEU A 40 -2.32 -28.25 -32.30
CA LEU A 40 -3.72 -28.12 -31.86
C LEU A 40 -3.82 -28.09 -30.32
N VAL A 41 -3.10 -28.97 -29.63
CA VAL A 41 -3.07 -28.95 -28.17
C VAL A 41 -2.41 -27.66 -27.65
N GLY A 42 -1.31 -27.21 -28.25
CA GLY A 42 -0.64 -25.95 -27.88
C GLY A 42 -1.54 -24.73 -28.09
N THR A 43 -2.26 -24.68 -29.20
CA THR A 43 -3.24 -23.59 -29.45
C THR A 43 -4.42 -23.64 -28.49
N ALA A 44 -4.96 -24.82 -28.20
CA ALA A 44 -6.05 -24.98 -27.24
C ALA A 44 -5.63 -24.55 -25.82
N VAL A 45 -4.44 -24.98 -25.36
CA VAL A 45 -3.88 -24.56 -24.07
C VAL A 45 -3.64 -23.06 -24.03
N SER A 46 -3.10 -22.47 -25.12
CA SER A 46 -2.88 -21.02 -25.21
C SER A 46 -4.20 -20.23 -25.17
N LEU A 47 -5.24 -20.72 -25.83
CA LEU A 47 -6.56 -20.08 -25.81
C LEU A 47 -7.22 -20.16 -24.43
N VAL A 48 -7.15 -21.32 -23.77
CA VAL A 48 -7.65 -21.48 -22.39
C VAL A 48 -6.89 -20.57 -21.44
N TYR A 49 -5.57 -20.51 -21.54
CA TYR A 49 -4.74 -19.64 -20.72
C TYR A 49 -5.08 -18.16 -20.94
N ARG A 50 -5.22 -17.73 -22.18
CA ARG A 50 -5.65 -16.35 -22.49
C ARG A 50 -7.04 -16.04 -21.93
N GLN A 51 -7.98 -16.96 -22.07
CA GLN A 51 -9.34 -16.77 -21.56
C GLN A 51 -9.39 -16.73 -20.03
N LEU A 52 -8.56 -17.53 -19.36
CA LEU A 52 -8.42 -17.47 -17.90
C LEU A 52 -7.82 -16.14 -17.46
N ASN A 53 -6.73 -15.70 -18.09
CA ASN A 53 -6.12 -14.41 -17.77
C ASN A 53 -7.10 -13.25 -17.98
N GLN A 54 -7.82 -13.21 -19.10
CA GLN A 54 -8.83 -12.17 -19.35
C GLN A 54 -9.94 -12.15 -18.28
N ARG A 55 -10.38 -13.33 -17.81
CA ARG A 55 -11.37 -13.40 -16.73
C ARG A 55 -10.82 -12.90 -15.40
N VAL A 56 -9.57 -13.23 -15.10
CA VAL A 56 -8.89 -12.74 -13.89
C VAL A 56 -8.72 -11.23 -13.97
N GLU A 57 -8.22 -10.70 -15.08
CA GLU A 57 -8.08 -9.26 -15.29
C GLU A 57 -9.41 -8.53 -15.12
N THR A 58 -10.48 -8.98 -15.81
CA THR A 58 -11.80 -8.36 -15.68
C THR A 58 -12.37 -8.47 -14.26
N ALA A 59 -12.12 -9.59 -13.56
CA ALA A 59 -12.55 -9.72 -12.17
C ALA A 59 -11.78 -8.75 -11.25
N THR A 60 -10.47 -8.59 -11.45
CA THR A 60 -9.65 -7.66 -10.70
C THR A 60 -10.07 -6.21 -10.96
N GLU A 61 -10.26 -5.82 -12.21
CA GLU A 61 -10.74 -4.48 -12.58
C GLU A 61 -12.08 -4.14 -11.92
N ASN A 62 -13.02 -5.10 -11.85
CA ASN A 62 -14.31 -4.89 -11.17
C ASN A 62 -14.10 -4.69 -9.66
N VAL A 63 -13.25 -5.51 -9.03
CA VAL A 63 -12.94 -5.42 -7.60
C VAL A 63 -12.28 -4.08 -7.26
N GLU A 64 -11.36 -3.61 -8.11
CA GLU A 64 -10.73 -2.29 -7.98
C GLU A 64 -11.75 -1.17 -8.09
N ALA A 65 -12.64 -1.23 -9.08
CA ALA A 65 -13.69 -0.24 -9.27
C ALA A 65 -14.67 -0.19 -8.08
N ASP A 66 -15.05 -1.33 -7.53
CA ASP A 66 -15.92 -1.43 -6.35
C ASP A 66 -15.25 -0.87 -5.09
N LEU A 67 -13.93 -1.12 -4.92
CA LEU A 67 -13.15 -0.54 -3.84
C LEU A 67 -13.11 1.00 -3.94
N LEU A 68 -12.82 1.53 -5.11
CA LEU A 68 -12.78 2.98 -5.35
C LEU A 68 -14.16 3.62 -5.19
N ALA A 69 -15.23 2.94 -5.60
CA ALA A 69 -16.59 3.40 -5.36
C ALA A 69 -16.91 3.51 -3.86
N SER A 70 -16.51 2.49 -3.07
CA SER A 70 -16.67 2.51 -1.60
C SER A 70 -15.86 3.64 -0.96
N TYR A 71 -14.62 3.86 -1.42
CA TYR A 71 -13.79 4.96 -0.98
C TYR A 71 -14.39 6.34 -1.31
N ALA A 72 -14.93 6.54 -2.51
CA ALA A 72 -15.58 7.79 -2.90
C ALA A 72 -16.80 8.08 -2.03
N VAL A 73 -17.57 7.06 -1.62
CA VAL A 73 -18.69 7.22 -0.68
C VAL A 73 -18.18 7.56 0.72
N LEU A 74 -17.06 6.98 1.17
CA LEU A 74 -16.40 7.33 2.44
C LEU A 74 -15.98 8.80 2.46
N GLN A 75 -15.35 9.30 1.39
CA GLN A 75 -14.99 10.71 1.27
C GLN A 75 -16.21 11.62 1.34
N ARG A 76 -17.31 11.24 0.68
CA ARG A 76 -18.58 12.00 0.73
C ARG A 76 -19.15 12.03 2.15
N ALA A 77 -19.15 10.90 2.85
CA ALA A 77 -19.59 10.84 4.25
C ALA A 77 -18.74 11.76 5.14
N ALA A 78 -17.42 11.80 4.93
CA ALA A 78 -16.51 12.69 5.64
C ALA A 78 -16.77 14.17 5.34
N GLN A 79 -17.01 14.55 4.07
CA GLN A 79 -17.32 15.93 3.67
C GLN A 79 -18.59 16.46 4.30
N SER A 80 -19.64 15.62 4.33
CA SER A 80 -20.95 15.98 4.88
C SER A 80 -21.07 15.70 6.38
N ARG A 81 -20.09 15.02 7.00
CA ARG A 81 -20.15 14.49 8.36
C ARG A 81 -21.41 13.66 8.61
N ASP A 82 -21.77 12.84 7.61
CA ASP A 82 -22.95 11.99 7.68
C ASP A 82 -22.65 10.68 8.41
N GLU A 83 -23.00 10.63 9.70
CA GLU A 83 -22.79 9.45 10.55
C GLU A 83 -23.56 8.23 10.07
N ASN A 84 -24.76 8.39 9.49
CA ASN A 84 -25.56 7.26 9.01
C ASN A 84 -24.92 6.63 7.78
N LEU A 85 -24.49 7.46 6.82
CA LEU A 85 -23.79 7.02 5.64
C LEU A 85 -22.47 6.34 6.04
N PHE A 86 -21.69 6.99 6.91
CA PHE A 86 -20.44 6.46 7.43
C PHE A 86 -20.63 5.12 8.14
N GLY A 87 -21.64 5.01 9.02
CA GLY A 87 -21.97 3.77 9.73
C GLY A 87 -22.27 2.58 8.80
N SER A 88 -22.75 2.85 7.57
CA SER A 88 -22.99 1.81 6.56
C SER A 88 -21.73 1.35 5.83
N LEU A 89 -20.61 2.09 5.95
CA LEU A 89 -19.34 1.85 5.26
C LEU A 89 -18.27 1.28 6.16
N ILE A 90 -18.44 1.33 7.49
CA ILE A 90 -17.47 0.89 8.47
C ILE A 90 -17.67 -0.58 8.83
N SER A 91 -16.56 -1.29 9.03
CA SER A 91 -16.59 -2.67 9.50
C SER A 91 -16.96 -2.72 10.99
N GLY A 92 -17.98 -3.49 11.35
CA GLY A 92 -18.39 -3.70 12.75
C GLY A 92 -17.59 -4.79 13.48
N ARG A 93 -16.38 -5.11 13.06
CA ARG A 93 -15.57 -6.16 13.70
C ARG A 93 -14.89 -5.72 15.00
N ASP A 94 -14.63 -4.44 15.11
CA ASP A 94 -13.97 -3.80 16.24
C ASP A 94 -14.78 -2.57 16.64
N ASP A 95 -15.46 -2.67 17.79
CA ASP A 95 -16.35 -1.62 18.25
C ASP A 95 -15.59 -0.39 18.75
N GLU A 96 -14.40 -0.59 19.37
CA GLU A 96 -13.56 0.49 19.87
C GLU A 96 -12.98 1.30 18.70
N TRP A 97 -12.37 0.64 17.73
CA TRP A 97 -11.90 1.29 16.51
C TRP A 97 -13.03 1.98 15.74
N SER A 98 -14.20 1.32 15.65
CA SER A 98 -15.37 1.90 14.97
C SER A 98 -15.87 3.17 15.67
N GLN A 99 -15.83 3.20 16.99
CA GLN A 99 -16.20 4.38 17.77
C GLN A 99 -15.17 5.51 17.57
N ALA A 100 -13.88 5.22 17.69
CA ALA A 100 -12.81 6.19 17.45
C ALA A 100 -12.91 6.81 16.03
N GLN A 101 -13.24 6.02 15.01
CA GLN A 101 -13.48 6.53 13.66
C GLN A 101 -14.69 7.46 13.56
N ARG A 102 -15.78 7.21 14.30
CA ARG A 102 -16.93 8.13 14.38
C ARG A 102 -16.55 9.43 15.07
N ASP A 103 -15.75 9.36 16.12
CA ASP A 103 -15.29 10.53 16.84
C ASP A 103 -14.37 11.39 15.93
N LEU A 104 -13.49 10.77 15.13
CA LEU A 104 -12.73 11.46 14.09
C LEU A 104 -13.64 12.10 13.02
N LEU A 105 -14.70 11.41 12.59
CA LEU A 105 -15.67 11.96 11.64
C LEU A 105 -16.33 13.22 12.21
N ASN A 106 -16.81 13.17 13.45
CA ASN A 106 -17.50 14.25 14.13
C ASN A 106 -16.58 15.45 14.37
N ALA A 107 -15.33 15.19 14.72
CA ALA A 107 -14.28 16.20 14.83
C ALA A 107 -13.83 16.79 13.47
N GLY A 108 -14.21 16.18 12.35
CA GLY A 108 -13.73 16.56 11.02
C GLY A 108 -12.31 16.07 10.73
N LEU A 109 -11.80 15.15 11.53
CA LEU A 109 -10.43 14.62 11.47
C LEU A 109 -10.31 13.31 10.69
N LEU A 110 -11.42 12.75 10.18
CA LEU A 110 -11.36 11.52 9.39
C LEU A 110 -10.37 11.65 8.22
N PHE A 111 -10.39 12.78 7.52
CA PHE A 111 -9.39 13.19 6.53
C PHE A 111 -8.62 14.46 6.95
N GLY A 112 -9.19 15.30 7.83
CA GLY A 112 -8.55 16.51 8.34
C GLY A 112 -7.31 16.20 9.19
N ARG A 113 -6.39 17.14 9.26
CA ARG A 113 -5.18 17.10 10.07
C ARG A 113 -4.92 18.44 10.72
N SER A 114 -5.98 19.02 11.31
CA SER A 114 -5.89 20.36 11.95
C SER A 114 -4.88 20.38 13.09
N GLY A 115 -4.70 19.29 13.85
CA GLY A 115 -3.64 19.13 14.84
C GLY A 115 -2.22 19.27 14.28
N PHE A 116 -2.06 19.24 12.95
CA PHE A 116 -0.79 19.45 12.24
C PHE A 116 -0.82 20.78 11.43
N GLY A 117 -1.82 21.63 11.62
CA GLY A 117 -1.99 22.84 10.85
C GLY A 117 -2.38 22.62 9.38
N LEU A 118 -2.94 21.42 9.06
CA LEU A 118 -3.29 21.00 7.72
C LEU A 118 -4.82 20.86 7.60
N GLU A 119 -5.42 21.69 6.75
CA GLU A 119 -6.83 21.62 6.43
C GLU A 119 -7.06 20.78 5.18
N TRP A 120 -7.89 19.75 5.29
CA TRP A 120 -8.20 18.89 4.17
C TRP A 120 -8.97 19.64 3.08
N VAL A 121 -8.48 19.52 1.84
CA VAL A 121 -9.13 20.08 0.65
C VAL A 121 -9.73 18.92 -0.15
N PRO A 122 -11.05 18.70 -0.07
CA PRO A 122 -11.69 17.62 -0.82
C PRO A 122 -11.48 17.79 -2.32
N GLN A 123 -11.06 16.71 -2.98
CA GLN A 123 -10.89 16.72 -4.43
C GLN A 123 -12.24 16.54 -5.11
N VAL A 124 -12.58 17.44 -6.03
CA VAL A 124 -13.78 17.35 -6.87
C VAL A 124 -13.55 16.42 -8.07
N ALA A 125 -12.29 16.25 -8.48
CA ALA A 125 -11.85 15.35 -9.53
C ALA A 125 -11.46 13.98 -8.95
N GLU A 126 -11.13 13.03 -9.83
CA GLU A 126 -10.69 11.70 -9.43
C GLU A 126 -9.53 11.78 -8.42
N THR A 127 -9.69 11.07 -7.30
CA THR A 127 -8.62 10.95 -6.30
C THR A 127 -7.44 10.21 -6.92
N ALA A 128 -6.25 10.78 -6.79
CA ALA A 128 -5.04 10.13 -7.26
C ALA A 128 -4.76 8.89 -6.40
N VAL A 129 -4.84 7.72 -7.02
CA VAL A 129 -4.50 6.43 -6.41
C VAL A 129 -3.03 6.16 -6.63
N LEU A 130 -2.27 5.91 -5.56
CA LEU A 130 -0.86 5.53 -5.63
C LEU A 130 -0.69 4.03 -5.72
N SER A 131 -1.45 3.28 -4.91
CA SER A 131 -1.39 1.82 -4.91
C SER A 131 -2.69 1.20 -4.41
N GLN A 132 -2.95 0.00 -4.89
CA GLN A 132 -3.99 -0.90 -4.42
C GLN A 132 -3.35 -2.28 -4.24
N THR A 133 -3.43 -2.80 -3.03
CA THR A 133 -2.90 -4.13 -2.73
C THR A 133 -4.02 -4.99 -2.16
N PHE A 134 -4.27 -6.14 -2.78
CA PHE A 134 -5.31 -7.05 -2.36
C PHE A 134 -4.73 -8.29 -1.70
N SER A 135 -5.44 -8.84 -0.73
CA SER A 135 -5.14 -10.18 -0.23
C SER A 135 -5.31 -11.23 -1.33
N PRO A 136 -4.62 -12.38 -1.27
CA PRO A 136 -4.75 -13.44 -2.27
C PRO A 136 -6.18 -13.91 -2.49
N GLU A 137 -7.01 -13.86 -1.45
CA GLU A 137 -8.43 -14.25 -1.47
C GLU A 137 -9.36 -13.11 -1.91
N LEU A 138 -8.82 -11.91 -2.21
CA LEU A 138 -9.58 -10.71 -2.56
C LEU A 138 -10.62 -10.30 -1.49
N THR A 139 -10.35 -10.59 -0.23
CA THR A 139 -11.24 -10.29 0.91
C THR A 139 -10.78 -9.10 1.74
N ALA A 140 -9.54 -8.67 1.57
CA ALA A 140 -8.96 -7.48 2.19
C ALA A 140 -8.17 -6.68 1.14
N ALA A 141 -8.10 -5.38 1.33
CA ALA A 141 -7.36 -4.48 0.47
C ALA A 141 -6.73 -3.33 1.26
N GLU A 142 -5.52 -2.93 0.86
CA GLU A 142 -4.92 -1.65 1.23
C GLU A 142 -5.05 -0.70 0.04
N LEU A 143 -5.59 0.47 0.28
CA LEU A 143 -5.74 1.53 -0.71
C LEU A 143 -4.92 2.74 -0.28
N THR A 144 -3.91 3.11 -1.06
CA THR A 144 -3.12 4.33 -0.83
C THR A 144 -3.53 5.40 -1.82
N THR A 145 -3.96 6.55 -1.31
CA THR A 145 -4.43 7.69 -2.10
C THR A 145 -3.70 8.96 -1.72
N VAL A 146 -3.59 9.89 -2.66
CA VAL A 146 -3.06 11.24 -2.39
C VAL A 146 -4.19 12.14 -1.92
N GLN A 147 -3.98 12.79 -0.78
CA GLN A 147 -4.88 13.81 -0.25
C GLN A 147 -4.23 15.18 -0.35
N ASN A 148 -5.03 16.18 -0.72
CA ASN A 148 -4.59 17.57 -0.74
C ASN A 148 -4.95 18.27 0.57
N TYR A 149 -4.02 19.04 1.07
CA TYR A 149 -4.20 19.87 2.27
C TYR A 149 -3.81 21.30 1.97
N SER A 150 -4.50 22.23 2.62
CA SER A 150 -4.13 23.63 2.69
C SER A 150 -3.33 23.88 3.97
N LEU A 151 -2.16 24.47 3.82
CA LEU A 151 -1.30 24.93 4.92
C LEU A 151 -1.30 26.45 4.93
N ASP A 152 -1.61 27.07 6.07
CA ASP A 152 -1.42 28.51 6.27
C ASP A 152 0.09 28.78 6.48
N ILE A 153 0.66 29.60 5.59
CA ILE A 153 2.07 30.03 5.66
C ILE A 153 2.20 31.46 6.20
N GLY A 154 1.11 32.05 6.71
CA GLY A 154 1.06 33.38 7.25
C GLY A 154 0.70 34.45 6.23
N ASN A 155 0.33 35.65 6.72
CA ASN A 155 -0.10 36.80 5.92
C ASN A 155 -1.31 36.51 5.00
N GLY A 156 -2.15 35.55 5.34
CA GLY A 156 -3.31 35.14 4.53
C GLY A 156 -2.93 34.35 3.27
N LEU A 157 -1.70 33.87 3.18
CA LEU A 157 -1.23 33.02 2.11
C LEU A 157 -1.37 31.55 2.50
N THR A 158 -1.87 30.74 1.58
CA THR A 158 -1.98 29.29 1.76
C THR A 158 -1.14 28.55 0.73
N GLN A 159 -0.58 27.41 1.14
CA GLN A 159 0.16 26.51 0.28
C GLN A 159 -0.56 25.16 0.25
N THR A 160 -0.71 24.57 -0.95
CA THR A 160 -1.21 23.21 -1.08
C THR A 160 -0.06 22.22 -0.86
N VAL A 161 -0.27 21.24 0.01
CA VAL A 161 0.62 20.14 0.26
C VAL A 161 -0.09 18.81 0.03
N GLN A 162 0.65 17.77 -0.31
CA GLN A 162 0.13 16.45 -0.61
C GLN A 162 0.67 15.41 0.37
N LEU A 163 -0.26 14.64 0.93
CA LEU A 163 0.08 13.49 1.76
C LEU A 163 -0.56 12.23 1.19
N ALA A 164 0.18 11.13 1.17
CA ALA A 164 -0.38 9.81 0.88
C ALA A 164 -1.05 9.26 2.14
N ARG A 165 -2.26 8.82 1.99
CA ARG A 165 -3.04 8.15 3.03
C ARG A 165 -3.28 6.71 2.62
N THR A 166 -3.04 5.78 3.54
CA THR A 166 -3.33 4.35 3.36
C THR A 166 -4.50 3.95 4.24
N ASP A 167 -5.54 3.43 3.60
CA ASP A 167 -6.75 2.94 4.24
C ASP A 167 -6.91 1.44 4.00
N VAL A 168 -7.37 0.71 5.02
CA VAL A 168 -7.61 -0.73 4.94
C VAL A 168 -9.10 -0.99 4.73
N TYR A 169 -9.38 -1.91 3.82
CA TYR A 169 -10.74 -2.33 3.49
C TYR A 169 -10.89 -3.84 3.62
N ARG A 170 -12.11 -4.27 3.93
CA ARG A 170 -12.51 -5.67 3.91
C ARG A 170 -13.79 -5.84 3.12
N LEU A 171 -13.84 -6.92 2.36
CA LEU A 171 -15.04 -7.26 1.61
C LEU A 171 -16.15 -7.68 2.58
N GLY A 172 -17.26 -6.93 2.55
CA GLY A 172 -18.50 -7.29 3.21
C GLY A 172 -19.35 -8.21 2.33
N ALA A 173 -20.66 -8.24 2.58
CA ALA A 173 -21.58 -9.07 1.82
C ALA A 173 -21.74 -8.59 0.37
N ASP A 174 -21.75 -7.28 0.15
CA ASP A 174 -22.10 -6.63 -1.12
C ASP A 174 -21.20 -5.44 -1.49
N ARG A 175 -20.23 -5.08 -0.63
CA ARG A 175 -19.34 -3.93 -0.82
C ARG A 175 -18.09 -4.02 0.01
N TRP A 176 -17.11 -3.18 -0.29
CA TRP A 176 -15.94 -2.96 0.52
C TRP A 176 -16.28 -2.06 1.72
N LEU A 177 -15.89 -2.50 2.91
CA LEU A 177 -16.07 -1.79 4.17
C LEU A 177 -14.73 -1.26 4.65
N TYR A 178 -14.69 -0.01 5.11
CA TYR A 178 -13.55 0.55 5.81
C TYR A 178 -13.33 -0.20 7.11
N ALA A 179 -12.12 -0.69 7.34
CA ALA A 179 -11.84 -1.67 8.38
C ALA A 179 -10.56 -1.34 9.15
N PRO A 180 -10.47 -1.80 10.41
CA PRO A 180 -9.23 -1.67 11.17
C PRO A 180 -8.09 -2.44 10.49
N PRO A 181 -6.88 -1.88 10.48
CA PRO A 181 -5.70 -2.61 10.09
C PRO A 181 -5.42 -3.75 11.07
N GLU A 182 -4.90 -4.87 10.56
CA GLU A 182 -4.43 -5.95 11.41
C GLU A 182 -3.04 -5.62 12.00
N PRO A 183 -2.61 -6.30 13.08
CA PRO A 183 -1.30 -6.03 13.69
C PRO A 183 -0.13 -6.14 12.71
N GLU A 184 -0.22 -7.04 11.74
CA GLU A 184 0.79 -7.27 10.70
C GLU A 184 0.96 -6.06 9.77
N PHE A 185 -0.08 -5.23 9.62
CA PHE A 185 -0.03 -3.98 8.87
C PHE A 185 0.99 -3.00 9.45
N TRP A 186 1.09 -2.94 10.77
CA TRP A 186 2.01 -2.04 11.48
C TRP A 186 3.42 -2.62 11.59
N GLY A 187 3.53 -3.94 11.63
CA GLY A 187 4.75 -4.65 11.92
C GLY A 187 5.20 -4.55 13.39
N GLU A 188 6.43 -4.95 13.66
CA GLU A 188 6.99 -4.94 15.01
C GLU A 188 7.31 -3.50 15.48
N THR A 189 7.24 -3.28 16.80
CA THR A 189 7.68 -2.03 17.41
C THR A 189 9.19 -1.90 17.36
N GLN A 190 9.68 -0.78 16.86
CA GLN A 190 11.09 -0.42 16.74
C GLN A 190 11.43 0.83 17.54
N SER A 191 12.71 1.11 17.71
CA SER A 191 13.16 2.33 18.36
C SER A 191 14.44 2.87 17.73
N VAL A 192 14.57 4.19 17.71
CA VAL A 192 15.80 4.91 17.36
C VAL A 192 16.18 5.81 18.52
N THR A 193 17.48 5.81 18.86
CA THR A 193 18.02 6.60 19.98
C THR A 193 19.12 7.52 19.47
N GLY A 194 18.92 8.82 19.66
CA GLY A 194 19.89 9.89 19.43
C GLY A 194 20.51 10.39 20.74
N GLN A 195 21.10 11.59 20.73
CA GLN A 195 21.67 12.23 21.90
C GLN A 195 20.61 12.83 22.83
N LEU A 196 19.63 13.51 22.26
CA LEU A 196 18.59 14.23 22.98
C LEU A 196 17.20 13.61 22.79
N LEU A 197 17.05 12.67 21.85
CA LEU A 197 15.75 12.15 21.46
C LEU A 197 15.81 10.64 21.35
N THR A 198 14.77 9.97 21.88
CA THR A 198 14.49 8.55 21.62
C THR A 198 13.08 8.45 21.07
N ALA A 199 12.91 7.76 19.94
CA ALA A 199 11.60 7.54 19.32
C ALA A 199 11.29 6.06 19.22
N THR A 200 10.06 5.69 19.60
CA THR A 200 9.50 4.33 19.45
C THR A 200 8.38 4.38 18.41
N TYR A 201 8.35 3.43 17.47
CA TYR A 201 7.47 3.48 16.31
C TYR A 201 7.18 2.09 15.72
N PRO A 202 6.12 1.90 14.93
CA PRO A 202 5.86 0.67 14.19
C PRO A 202 6.81 0.54 13.00
N ALA A 203 7.25 -0.69 12.67
CA ALA A 203 8.20 -0.95 11.58
C ALA A 203 7.75 -0.38 10.22
N ARG A 204 6.45 -0.30 9.97
CA ARG A 204 5.89 0.30 8.74
C ARG A 204 6.39 1.73 8.50
N ASP A 205 6.62 2.49 9.56
CA ASP A 205 7.00 3.89 9.51
C ASP A 205 8.52 4.13 9.67
N GLU A 206 9.33 3.07 9.61
CA GLU A 206 10.77 3.13 9.90
C GLU A 206 11.49 4.24 9.13
N GLU A 207 11.37 4.28 7.80
CA GLU A 207 12.10 5.23 6.96
C GLU A 207 11.75 6.69 7.30
N ILE A 208 10.46 6.98 7.42
CA ILE A 208 10.02 8.35 7.69
C ILE A 208 10.31 8.78 9.13
N VAL A 209 10.18 7.87 10.12
CA VAL A 209 10.46 8.19 11.51
C VAL A 209 11.95 8.39 11.74
N GLN A 210 12.82 7.58 11.14
CA GLN A 210 14.28 7.78 11.25
C GLN A 210 14.69 9.17 10.74
N ARG A 211 14.15 9.60 9.59
CA ARG A 211 14.39 10.93 9.04
C ARG A 211 13.81 12.02 9.95
N LEU A 212 12.57 11.86 10.38
CA LEU A 212 11.88 12.82 11.25
C LEU A 212 12.61 12.97 12.59
N ALA A 213 13.01 11.87 13.22
CA ALA A 213 13.75 11.88 14.47
C ALA A 213 15.09 12.60 14.35
N ALA A 214 15.83 12.37 13.24
CA ALA A 214 17.10 13.07 12.99
C ALA A 214 16.89 14.59 12.84
N ASP A 215 15.87 15.03 12.11
CA ASP A 215 15.58 16.44 11.90
C ASP A 215 15.06 17.12 13.19
N LEU A 216 14.20 16.42 13.97
CA LEU A 216 13.73 16.89 15.27
C LEU A 216 14.90 17.02 16.28
N GLU A 217 15.79 16.02 16.32
CA GLU A 217 16.97 16.07 17.15
C GLU A 217 17.89 17.23 16.79
N ALA A 218 18.15 17.45 15.49
CA ALA A 218 18.93 18.58 15.02
C ALA A 218 18.32 19.92 15.47
N LYS A 219 16.99 20.02 15.47
CA LYS A 219 16.26 21.20 15.97
C LYS A 219 16.41 21.37 17.49
N LEU A 220 16.31 20.28 18.26
CA LEU A 220 16.51 20.29 19.70
C LEU A 220 17.95 20.74 20.05
N VAL A 221 18.96 20.16 19.40
CA VAL A 221 20.36 20.55 19.56
C VAL A 221 20.57 22.04 19.27
N TYR A 222 19.96 22.53 18.18
CA TYR A 222 20.01 23.95 17.85
C TYR A 222 19.40 24.83 18.97
N LEU A 223 18.21 24.44 19.47
CA LEU A 223 17.55 25.19 20.56
C LEU A 223 18.39 25.18 21.84
N CYS A 224 18.91 24.02 22.25
CA CYS A 224 19.75 23.91 23.47
C CYS A 224 21.05 24.69 23.38
N ASN A 225 21.56 24.99 22.19
CA ASN A 225 22.75 25.81 21.99
C ASN A 225 22.44 27.30 21.72
N THR A 226 21.15 27.68 21.68
CA THR A 226 20.77 29.07 21.44
C THR A 226 20.78 29.85 22.76
N PRO A 227 21.41 31.02 22.83
CA PRO A 227 21.42 31.84 24.04
C PRO A 227 20.01 32.14 24.55
N GLY A 228 19.77 31.89 25.84
CA GLY A 228 18.47 32.08 26.49
C GLY A 228 17.61 30.82 26.56
N TYR A 229 18.03 29.71 25.94
CA TYR A 229 17.44 28.40 26.11
C TYR A 229 18.46 27.48 26.78
N GLU A 230 18.25 27.21 28.07
CA GLU A 230 19.13 26.31 28.82
C GLU A 230 18.45 24.94 28.92
N CYS A 231 18.97 23.96 28.17
CA CYS A 231 18.54 22.59 28.34
C CYS A 231 19.14 22.00 29.62
N PRO A 232 18.35 21.34 30.48
CA PRO A 232 18.87 20.64 31.65
C PRO A 232 19.92 19.60 31.24
N PRO A 233 20.93 19.36 32.09
CA PRO A 233 21.89 18.29 31.86
C PRO A 233 21.16 16.94 31.82
N ASN A 234 21.51 16.10 30.84
CA ASN A 234 20.88 14.82 30.55
C ASN A 234 19.43 14.91 30.02
N THR A 235 19.05 16.04 29.44
CA THR A 235 17.75 16.13 28.71
C THR A 235 17.65 15.04 27.67
N GLN A 236 16.61 14.23 27.77
CA GLN A 236 16.25 13.22 26.75
C GLN A 236 14.75 13.22 26.52
N VAL A 237 14.35 13.62 25.34
CA VAL A 237 12.95 13.61 24.90
C VAL A 237 12.61 12.21 24.44
N ARG A 238 11.52 11.67 24.95
CA ARG A 238 10.99 10.37 24.49
C ARG A 238 9.73 10.59 23.69
N LEU A 239 9.73 10.10 22.44
CA LEU A 239 8.56 10.12 21.57
C LEU A 239 8.04 8.70 21.41
N THR A 240 6.71 8.56 21.43
CA THR A 240 6.03 7.32 21.09
C THR A 240 5.07 7.60 19.95
N PHE A 241 5.35 7.03 18.77
CA PHE A 241 4.45 7.10 17.63
C PHE A 241 3.38 6.03 17.79
N SER A 242 2.18 6.48 18.16
CA SER A 242 1.04 5.62 18.46
C SER A 242 0.25 5.27 17.22
N THR A 243 -0.19 4.03 17.13
CA THR A 243 -1.12 3.54 16.12
C THR A 243 -2.59 3.75 16.53
N GLU A 244 -2.83 4.22 17.75
CA GLU A 244 -4.15 4.50 18.28
C GLU A 244 -4.72 5.79 17.68
N LEU A 245 -5.99 5.74 17.27
CA LEU A 245 -6.66 6.86 16.61
C LEU A 245 -6.87 8.06 17.53
N ASP A 246 -6.95 7.85 18.82
CA ASP A 246 -7.10 8.90 19.83
C ASP A 246 -5.93 9.90 19.78
N SER A 247 -4.74 9.42 19.43
CA SER A 247 -3.57 10.29 19.23
C SER A 247 -3.79 11.37 18.16
N LEU A 248 -4.65 11.15 17.16
CA LEU A 248 -5.06 12.17 16.18
C LEU A 248 -6.04 13.18 16.77
N LEU A 249 -6.93 12.74 17.70
CA LEU A 249 -7.87 13.63 18.39
C LEU A 249 -7.16 14.53 19.39
N GLU A 250 -6.13 14.01 20.05
CA GLU A 250 -5.34 14.71 21.06
C GLU A 250 -4.31 15.68 20.44
N ALA A 251 -3.91 15.45 19.18
CA ALA A 251 -2.96 16.28 18.48
C ALA A 251 -3.47 17.73 18.35
N THR A 252 -2.75 18.66 18.95
CA THR A 252 -3.12 20.09 18.94
C THR A 252 -2.03 20.92 18.28
N PHE A 253 -2.36 21.55 17.15
CA PHE A 253 -1.44 22.49 16.51
C PHE A 253 -1.43 23.81 17.27
N LEU A 254 -0.38 24.01 18.04
CA LEU A 254 -0.11 25.28 18.68
C LEU A 254 0.67 26.16 17.70
N ASP A 255 -0.03 27.01 16.97
CA ASP A 255 0.63 28.01 16.12
C ASP A 255 1.43 28.97 17.02
N ALA A 256 2.75 28.86 16.95
CA ALA A 256 3.66 29.72 17.70
C ALA A 256 3.47 31.23 17.35
N PHE A 257 2.77 31.54 16.25
CA PHE A 257 2.47 32.91 15.83
C PHE A 257 1.20 33.47 16.46
N THR A 258 0.31 32.64 16.97
CA THR A 258 -0.94 33.07 17.65
C THR A 258 -0.79 33.13 19.17
N ARG A 259 0.34 32.67 19.73
CA ARG A 259 0.60 32.85 21.15
C ARG A 259 0.84 34.34 21.46
N ASP A 260 -0.08 34.90 22.19
CA ASP A 260 0.13 36.12 22.90
C ASP A 260 1.42 35.95 23.71
N GLN A 261 2.37 36.91 23.63
CA GLN A 261 3.78 36.77 24.08
C GLN A 261 3.96 36.55 25.59
N GLY A 262 2.96 36.06 26.30
CA GLY A 262 2.94 35.95 27.76
C GLY A 262 3.15 34.58 28.37
N GLU A 263 2.90 33.47 27.65
CA GLU A 263 3.02 32.11 28.22
C GLU A 263 3.87 31.20 27.35
N ILE A 264 5.18 31.40 27.40
CA ILE A 264 6.14 30.35 27.05
C ILE A 264 6.16 29.38 28.22
N GLY A 265 5.47 28.30 28.13
CA GLY A 265 5.58 27.37 29.23
C GLY A 265 4.59 26.22 29.24
N ALA A 266 4.60 25.36 28.26
CA ALA A 266 4.52 23.95 28.60
C ALA A 266 5.96 23.48 28.78
N VAL A 267 6.46 23.54 29.99
CA VAL A 267 7.72 22.91 30.33
C VAL A 267 7.49 21.41 30.29
N TRP A 268 8.05 20.76 29.28
CA TRP A 268 8.17 19.31 29.30
C TRP A 268 8.93 18.91 30.58
N THR A 269 8.28 18.22 31.52
CA THR A 269 8.83 17.86 32.83
C THR A 269 9.64 16.56 32.84
N GLY A 270 9.96 16.01 31.69
CA GLY A 270 11.10 15.11 31.51
C GLY A 270 10.89 13.63 31.68
N ASP A 271 9.84 13.14 32.29
CA ASP A 271 9.71 11.70 32.61
C ASP A 271 8.68 10.95 31.77
N GLU A 272 7.73 11.62 31.16
CA GLU A 272 6.71 11.00 30.32
C GLU A 272 7.08 11.06 28.84
N ALA A 273 6.73 10.02 28.11
CA ALA A 273 6.87 10.03 26.66
C ALA A 273 5.77 10.90 26.04
N ILE A 274 6.16 11.74 25.06
CA ILE A 274 5.21 12.47 24.24
C ILE A 274 4.60 11.47 23.27
N VAL A 275 3.30 11.28 23.34
CA VAL A 275 2.57 10.38 22.43
C VAL A 275 2.12 11.18 21.21
N LEU A 276 2.50 10.73 20.03
CA LEU A 276 2.17 11.35 18.74
C LEU A 276 1.52 10.32 17.82
N PRO A 277 0.59 10.71 16.96
CA PRO A 277 0.09 9.78 15.94
C PRO A 277 1.22 9.34 15.02
N THR A 278 1.20 8.06 14.65
CA THR A 278 2.21 7.51 13.75
C THR A 278 2.11 8.14 12.34
N PRO A 279 3.21 8.28 11.60
CA PRO A 279 3.25 8.80 10.24
C PRO A 279 2.17 8.29 9.29
N THR A 280 1.95 6.98 9.27
CA THR A 280 0.91 6.38 8.43
C THR A 280 -0.50 6.89 8.78
N LEU A 281 -0.82 7.20 10.05
CA LEU A 281 -2.11 7.79 10.44
C LEU A 281 -2.26 9.25 10.01
N VAL A 282 -1.19 10.02 10.10
CA VAL A 282 -1.20 11.43 9.65
C VAL A 282 -1.28 11.52 8.13
N GLY A 283 -0.56 10.64 7.44
CA GLY A 283 -0.34 10.61 6.01
C GLY A 283 1.12 10.90 5.66
N LEU A 284 1.67 10.17 4.70
CA LEU A 284 3.08 10.26 4.31
C LEU A 284 3.31 11.39 3.29
N PRO A 285 4.30 12.28 3.49
CA PRO A 285 4.58 13.38 2.58
C PRO A 285 5.03 12.86 1.19
N GLN A 286 4.49 13.47 0.12
CA GLN A 286 4.78 13.07 -1.25
C GLN A 286 5.89 13.89 -1.91
N ASP A 287 6.19 15.07 -1.36
CA ASP A 287 7.22 15.97 -1.86
C ASP A 287 7.94 16.71 -0.73
N ALA A 288 8.90 17.55 -1.07
CA ALA A 288 9.65 18.33 -0.11
C ALA A 288 8.79 19.34 0.67
N ASN A 289 7.78 19.94 0.04
CA ASN A 289 6.87 20.88 0.69
C ASN A 289 5.96 20.15 1.68
N GLY A 290 5.45 18.99 1.27
CA GLY A 290 4.71 18.10 2.16
C GLY A 290 5.52 17.68 3.37
N TYR A 291 6.81 17.34 3.17
CA TYR A 291 7.69 17.00 4.28
C TYR A 291 7.96 18.19 5.24
N ILE A 292 8.16 19.39 4.71
CA ILE A 292 8.35 20.58 5.55
C ILE A 292 7.10 20.85 6.41
N ALA A 293 5.91 20.79 5.81
CA ALA A 293 4.65 20.94 6.53
C ALA A 293 4.46 19.88 7.61
N TYR A 294 4.76 18.64 7.26
CA TYR A 294 4.72 17.47 8.12
C TYR A 294 5.68 17.60 9.33
N PHE A 295 6.95 17.92 9.07
CA PHE A 295 7.94 18.18 10.10
C PHE A 295 7.50 19.31 11.05
N ARG A 296 6.98 20.42 10.50
CA ARG A 296 6.45 21.54 11.29
C ARG A 296 5.30 21.08 12.20
N GLY A 297 4.41 20.25 11.69
CA GLY A 297 3.31 19.69 12.47
C GLY A 297 3.80 18.89 13.67
N TYR A 298 4.73 17.97 13.46
CA TYR A 298 5.33 17.19 14.56
C TYR A 298 6.14 18.04 15.53
N ALA A 299 6.94 18.97 15.04
CA ALA A 299 7.71 19.88 15.90
C ALA A 299 6.80 20.78 16.76
N ALA A 300 5.60 21.11 16.31
CA ALA A 300 4.63 21.88 17.08
C ALA A 300 3.96 21.08 18.21
N GLN A 301 4.00 19.74 18.17
CA GLN A 301 3.48 18.86 19.22
C GLN A 301 4.50 18.63 20.36
N MET A 302 5.77 18.90 20.12
CA MET A 302 6.88 18.76 21.09
C MET A 302 7.07 20.03 21.92
#